data_74864d30e0d17ce86cf9742f1576804b
#
_entry.id   74864d30e0d17ce86cf9742f1576804b
#
_cell.length_a   1.000
_cell.length_b   1.000
_cell.length_c   1.000
_cell.angle_alpha   90.00
_cell.angle_beta   90.00
_cell.angle_gamma   90.00
#
_symmetry.space_group_name_H-M   'P 1'
#
loop_
_entity.id
_entity.type
_entity.pdbx_description
1 polymer ?
#
loop_
_entity_poly.entity_id
_entity_poly.type
_entity_poly.pdbx_seq_one_letter_code
_entity_poly.pdbx_strand_id
1 'polypeptide(L)'
;MRFARLLAFAPQGRLSLTTLVLNRALLNSLPPRLFLPIRRSYTMKKIMLLGALLLSATASLAQAAEEMRIGIEAAYPPFAMKTPDGQITGFDYDIGMALCEEMNVKCVWIEQEFDGLIPALKVRKFDAVLSSLSITPERLKSVDFTKKYYHTPAKLAMKAGTVINDPLTDLKGKKVGVQRSSIYDRYATEVFAPAGIEVVRYGSQNEVFLDLAAGRVDATLADVVNIDDGFLKTDAGKGFALVGPDYNDTKYFGDGAGIAVRKGDKATADKFNAAIDAIRASGKYKAVQDKYFTFNVYGE
;
A
#
# COMPACT_ATOMS: atom_id res chain seq x y z
N MET A 1 2.88 55.37 5.68
CA MET A 1 3.80 55.30 6.83
C MET A 1 4.52 53.98 6.71
N ARG A 2 5.72 53.88 6.06
CA ARG A 2 7.10 54.13 6.57
C ARG A 2 7.37 53.33 7.85
N PHE A 3 8.22 52.25 7.76
CA PHE A 3 9.66 52.13 8.00
C PHE A 3 9.98 50.63 7.88
N ALA A 4 10.79 50.14 6.99
CA ALA A 4 12.25 50.23 6.78
C ALA A 4 13.08 49.28 7.66
N ARG A 5 13.73 48.32 6.93
CA ARG A 5 15.14 47.89 6.96
C ARG A 5 15.80 47.53 8.30
N LEU A 6 16.43 46.36 8.36
CA LEU A 6 17.90 46.31 8.46
C LEU A 6 18.48 44.96 8.03
N LEU A 7 19.47 45.01 7.16
CA LEU A 7 20.45 44.01 6.75
C LEU A 7 21.60 43.93 7.79
N ALA A 8 22.19 42.75 7.98
CA ALA A 8 23.59 42.60 8.39
C ALA A 8 24.07 41.20 7.96
N PHE A 9 24.79 41.09 6.92
CA PHE A 9 26.21 40.98 6.63
C PHE A 9 26.97 39.91 7.45
N ALA A 10 27.48 38.91 6.69
CA ALA A 10 28.50 37.95 7.08
C ALA A 10 29.90 38.58 7.12
N PRO A 11 30.90 37.92 7.67
CA PRO A 11 32.17 37.93 6.97
C PRO A 11 32.77 36.54 6.73
N GLN A 12 33.36 36.44 5.55
CA GLN A 12 34.23 35.34 5.11
C GLN A 12 35.54 35.37 5.89
N GLY A 13 35.95 34.23 6.48
CA GLY A 13 37.27 34.00 7.03
C GLY A 13 38.11 33.12 6.09
N ARG A 14 39.05 33.75 5.38
CA ARG A 14 40.14 33.09 4.65
C ARG A 14 41.12 32.48 5.66
N LEU A 15 41.41 31.20 5.57
CA LEU A 15 42.53 30.55 6.26
C LEU A 15 43.81 30.68 5.38
N SER A 16 44.79 31.41 5.93
CA SER A 16 46.12 31.63 5.39
C SER A 16 47.03 30.41 5.60
N LEU A 17 47.70 29.98 4.53
CA LEU A 17 48.85 29.05 4.64
C LEU A 17 50.00 29.76 5.37
N THR A 18 50.38 29.27 6.53
CA THR A 18 51.62 29.66 7.21
C THR A 18 52.61 28.52 7.16
N THR A 19 53.65 28.77 6.46
CA THR A 19 54.89 28.06 6.18
C THR A 19 55.53 27.47 7.45
N LEU A 20 55.74 26.16 7.51
CA LEU A 20 56.55 25.52 8.53
C LEU A 20 57.99 25.40 8.00
N VAL A 21 58.85 26.34 8.40
CA VAL A 21 60.31 26.25 8.18
C VAL A 21 60.88 25.28 9.20
N LEU A 22 61.25 24.09 8.76
CA LEU A 22 61.94 23.11 9.59
C LEU A 22 63.45 23.46 9.65
N ASN A 23 63.89 23.73 10.85
CA ASN A 23 65.24 24.13 11.19
C ASN A 23 66.24 22.95 11.00
N ARG A 24 67.21 23.14 10.10
CA ARG A 24 68.21 22.15 9.59
C ARG A 24 69.43 21.98 10.51
N ALA A 25 69.32 22.16 11.82
CA ALA A 25 70.46 22.26 12.70
C ALA A 25 70.59 21.16 13.78
N LEU A 26 69.94 20.01 13.70
CA LEU A 26 70.03 18.96 14.74
C LEU A 26 70.30 17.56 14.18
N LEU A 27 71.01 17.42 13.07
CA LEU A 27 71.34 16.13 12.47
C LEU A 27 72.82 15.73 12.49
N ASN A 28 73.64 16.32 13.36
CA ASN A 28 75.09 16.04 13.39
C ASN A 28 75.67 15.55 14.73
N SER A 29 74.93 14.78 15.53
CA SER A 29 75.52 14.17 16.74
C SER A 29 74.89 12.82 17.09
N LEU A 30 75.15 11.79 16.26
CA LEU A 30 74.97 10.40 16.69
C LEU A 30 76.11 9.54 16.16
N PRO A 31 76.70 8.69 17.00
CA PRO A 31 77.92 7.89 16.65
C PRO A 31 77.51 6.72 15.71
N PRO A 32 78.47 6.28 14.84
CA PRO A 32 78.26 5.14 13.95
C PRO A 32 78.49 3.84 14.72
N ARG A 33 77.52 2.96 14.77
CA ARG A 33 77.62 1.48 14.88
C ARG A 33 76.45 0.89 15.63
N LEU A 34 75.53 0.31 14.88
CA LEU A 34 75.03 -1.07 15.05
C LEU A 34 74.17 -1.45 13.89
N PHE A 35 74.73 -1.87 12.76
CA PHE A 35 73.98 -2.56 11.71
C PHE A 35 73.79 -4.02 12.13
N LEU A 36 72.66 -4.36 12.69
CA LEU A 36 72.16 -5.73 12.74
C LEU A 36 71.38 -6.02 11.45
N PRO A 37 71.66 -7.08 10.70
CA PRO A 37 70.89 -7.43 9.50
C PRO A 37 69.47 -7.94 9.93
N ILE A 38 68.52 -7.11 9.84
CA ILE A 38 67.12 -7.55 9.96
C ILE A 38 66.84 -8.43 8.78
N ARG A 39 66.66 -9.75 9.01
CA ARG A 39 66.16 -10.74 8.05
C ARG A 39 64.76 -10.30 7.57
N ARG A 40 64.76 -9.55 6.49
CA ARG A 40 63.57 -8.97 5.84
C ARG A 40 63.05 -9.96 4.81
N SER A 41 62.24 -10.99 5.25
CA SER A 41 61.54 -11.79 4.23
C SER A 41 60.26 -12.49 4.69
N TYR A 42 60.02 -12.66 6.01
CA TYR A 42 58.85 -13.43 6.44
C TYR A 42 57.70 -12.64 7.04
N THR A 43 57.91 -11.40 7.42
CA THR A 43 56.88 -10.59 8.09
C THR A 43 55.93 -9.87 7.10
N MET A 44 56.41 -9.48 5.92
CA MET A 44 55.57 -8.76 4.95
C MET A 44 54.47 -9.64 4.31
N LYS A 45 54.78 -10.92 4.05
CA LYS A 45 53.76 -11.85 3.53
C LYS A 45 52.66 -12.16 4.54
N LYS A 46 52.96 -12.24 5.82
CA LYS A 46 51.96 -12.45 6.88
C LYS A 46 51.09 -11.20 7.14
N ILE A 47 51.66 -10.00 7.03
CA ILE A 47 50.93 -8.74 7.19
C ILE A 47 50.01 -8.49 5.99
N MET A 48 50.43 -8.84 4.75
CA MET A 48 49.56 -8.77 3.58
C MET A 48 48.41 -9.78 3.62
N LEU A 49 48.65 -11.02 4.15
CA LEU A 49 47.56 -11.99 4.31
C LEU A 49 46.57 -11.58 5.41
N LEU A 50 47.00 -10.98 6.53
CA LEU A 50 46.12 -10.46 7.56
C LEU A 50 45.32 -9.23 7.05
N GLY A 51 45.91 -8.36 6.25
CA GLY A 51 45.24 -7.20 5.62
C GLY A 51 44.20 -7.64 4.63
N ALA A 52 44.44 -8.68 3.84
CA ALA A 52 43.47 -9.24 2.88
C ALA A 52 42.31 -9.95 3.59
N LEU A 53 42.55 -10.61 4.75
CA LEU A 53 41.46 -11.22 5.54
C LEU A 53 40.58 -10.19 6.25
N LEU A 54 41.10 -9.04 6.65
CA LEU A 54 40.38 -7.96 7.29
C LEU A 54 39.55 -7.15 6.28
N LEU A 55 39.99 -7.02 5.02
CA LEU A 55 39.20 -6.38 3.96
C LEU A 55 38.05 -7.26 3.46
N SER A 56 38.14 -8.58 3.55
CA SER A 56 37.03 -9.48 3.15
C SER A 56 35.92 -9.60 4.22
N ALA A 57 36.20 -9.22 5.46
CA ALA A 57 35.20 -9.27 6.54
C ALA A 57 34.29 -8.03 6.61
N THR A 58 34.61 -6.95 5.89
CA THR A 58 33.81 -5.71 5.88
C THR A 58 32.87 -5.58 4.67
N ALA A 59 32.84 -6.57 3.78
CA ALA A 59 31.92 -6.63 2.66
C ALA A 59 30.56 -7.28 3.01
N SER A 60 30.14 -7.26 4.27
CA SER A 60 28.71 -7.31 4.60
C SER A 60 28.13 -5.96 4.21
N LEU A 61 27.97 -5.74 2.90
CA LEU A 61 27.12 -4.71 2.38
C LEU A 61 25.79 -4.88 3.10
N ALA A 62 25.43 -3.93 3.95
CA ALA A 62 24.07 -3.78 4.41
C ALA A 62 23.22 -3.66 3.13
N GLN A 63 22.71 -4.79 2.66
CA GLN A 63 21.78 -4.83 1.52
C GLN A 63 20.56 -4.08 2.02
N ALA A 64 20.40 -2.82 1.57
CA ALA A 64 19.19 -2.09 1.85
C ALA A 64 18.04 -3.00 1.42
N ALA A 65 17.11 -3.26 2.33
CA ALA A 65 15.96 -4.09 2.00
C ALA A 65 15.30 -3.53 0.73
N GLU A 66 15.03 -4.42 -0.22
CA GLU A 66 14.30 -4.04 -1.44
C GLU A 66 13.00 -3.34 -1.03
N GLU A 67 12.72 -2.16 -1.55
CA GLU A 67 11.48 -1.45 -1.26
C GLU A 67 10.38 -1.91 -2.23
N MET A 68 9.19 -2.18 -1.68
CA MET A 68 7.97 -2.47 -2.43
C MET A 68 6.99 -1.30 -2.23
N ARG A 69 6.80 -0.49 -3.27
CA ARG A 69 5.82 0.60 -3.24
C ARG A 69 4.44 0.06 -3.52
N ILE A 70 3.50 0.31 -2.62
CA ILE A 70 2.14 -0.23 -2.68
C ILE A 70 1.14 0.92 -2.68
N GLY A 71 0.30 0.96 -3.73
CA GLY A 71 -0.83 1.88 -3.81
C GLY A 71 -2.01 1.38 -3.00
N ILE A 72 -2.63 2.27 -2.22
CA ILE A 72 -3.78 1.98 -1.37
C ILE A 72 -4.72 3.18 -1.32
N GLU A 73 -6.04 2.93 -1.29
CA GLU A 73 -7.03 3.92 -0.88
C GLU A 73 -7.33 3.73 0.61
N ALA A 74 -7.14 4.77 1.43
CA ALA A 74 -7.35 4.69 2.87
C ALA A 74 -8.73 5.28 3.28
N ALA A 75 -9.82 4.90 2.58
CA ALA A 75 -11.18 5.36 2.79
C ALA A 75 -12.22 4.24 2.62
N TYR A 76 -11.85 2.99 2.93
CA TYR A 76 -12.68 1.80 2.73
C TYR A 76 -12.63 0.86 3.96
N PRO A 77 -13.22 1.27 5.11
CA PRO A 77 -13.23 0.44 6.33
C PRO A 77 -14.01 -0.87 6.14
N PRO A 78 -13.63 -1.99 6.79
CA PRO A 78 -12.49 -2.14 7.68
C PRO A 78 -11.20 -2.54 6.94
N PHE A 79 -11.22 -2.56 5.59
CA PHE A 79 -10.11 -3.02 4.76
C PHE A 79 -8.93 -2.03 4.76
N ALA A 80 -9.20 -0.75 4.51
CA ALA A 80 -8.19 0.31 4.59
C ALA A 80 -8.82 1.63 5.04
N MET A 81 -8.24 2.24 6.07
CA MET A 81 -8.74 3.50 6.63
C MET A 81 -7.60 4.25 7.32
N LYS A 82 -7.86 5.49 7.73
CA LYS A 82 -6.95 6.28 8.55
C LYS A 82 -7.37 6.25 10.01
N THR A 83 -6.38 6.14 10.88
CA THR A 83 -6.52 6.44 12.29
C THR A 83 -6.66 7.95 12.52
N PRO A 84 -7.09 8.41 13.70
CA PRO A 84 -7.20 9.85 14.00
C PRO A 84 -5.88 10.63 13.86
N ASP A 85 -4.73 9.98 14.03
CA ASP A 85 -3.40 10.55 13.83
C ASP A 85 -2.90 10.43 12.38
N GLY A 86 -3.75 9.98 11.46
CA GLY A 86 -3.51 9.95 10.02
C GLY A 86 -2.72 8.73 9.52
N GLN A 87 -2.45 7.74 10.36
CA GLN A 87 -1.78 6.51 9.94
C GLN A 87 -2.75 5.60 9.18
N ILE A 88 -2.24 4.90 8.17
CA ILE A 88 -3.02 3.88 7.45
C ILE A 88 -3.14 2.63 8.32
N THR A 89 -4.32 2.06 8.38
CA THR A 89 -4.64 0.81 9.08
C THR A 89 -5.74 0.06 8.34
N GLY A 90 -6.04 -1.16 8.78
CA GLY A 90 -7.09 -1.99 8.22
C GLY A 90 -6.55 -3.32 7.68
N PHE A 91 -7.48 -4.18 7.26
CA PHE A 91 -7.16 -5.54 6.82
C PHE A 91 -6.17 -5.57 5.65
N ASP A 92 -6.38 -4.73 4.62
CA ASP A 92 -5.50 -4.64 3.45
C ASP A 92 -4.08 -4.21 3.86
N TYR A 93 -3.99 -3.21 4.75
CA TYR A 93 -2.71 -2.73 5.27
C TYR A 93 -1.97 -3.83 6.05
N ASP A 94 -2.65 -4.48 6.99
CA ASP A 94 -2.03 -5.51 7.85
C ASP A 94 -1.65 -6.76 7.05
N ILE A 95 -2.45 -7.18 6.06
CA ILE A 95 -2.10 -8.25 5.11
C ILE A 95 -0.87 -7.84 4.31
N GLY A 96 -0.84 -6.63 3.77
CA GLY A 96 0.31 -6.13 3.02
C GLY A 96 1.60 -6.11 3.85
N MET A 97 1.53 -5.69 5.11
CA MET A 97 2.67 -5.73 6.03
C MET A 97 3.16 -7.17 6.27
N ALA A 98 2.24 -8.12 6.49
CA ALA A 98 2.58 -9.54 6.64
C ALA A 98 3.21 -10.12 5.37
N LEU A 99 2.73 -9.73 4.18
CA LEU A 99 3.31 -10.14 2.90
C LEU A 99 4.71 -9.55 2.68
N CYS A 100 4.92 -8.26 2.99
CA CYS A 100 6.24 -7.64 2.87
C CYS A 100 7.26 -8.25 3.84
N GLU A 101 6.85 -8.58 5.07
CA GLU A 101 7.67 -9.32 6.02
C GLU A 101 8.09 -10.68 5.45
N GLU A 102 7.14 -11.43 4.88
CA GLU A 102 7.40 -12.75 4.29
C GLU A 102 8.34 -12.66 3.07
N MET A 103 8.20 -11.63 2.25
CA MET A 103 9.07 -11.39 1.10
C MET A 103 10.44 -10.76 1.48
N ASN A 104 10.64 -10.41 2.76
CA ASN A 104 11.83 -9.68 3.25
C ASN A 104 12.07 -8.37 2.46
N VAL A 105 11.02 -7.61 2.21
CA VAL A 105 11.05 -6.29 1.57
C VAL A 105 10.45 -5.24 2.49
N LYS A 106 10.82 -3.97 2.29
CA LYS A 106 10.23 -2.84 3.00
C LYS A 106 9.00 -2.34 2.24
N CYS A 107 7.82 -2.42 2.84
CA CYS A 107 6.61 -1.78 2.32
C CYS A 107 6.73 -0.25 2.37
N VAL A 108 6.43 0.41 1.24
CA VAL A 108 6.26 1.86 1.14
C VAL A 108 4.85 2.13 0.64
N TRP A 109 3.96 2.56 1.53
CA TRP A 109 2.57 2.81 1.19
C TRP A 109 2.39 4.17 0.53
N ILE A 110 1.65 4.21 -0.57
CA ILE A 110 1.35 5.42 -1.34
C ILE A 110 -0.16 5.53 -1.45
N GLU A 111 -0.70 6.52 -0.77
CA GLU A 111 -2.13 6.80 -0.81
C GLU A 111 -2.54 7.36 -2.18
N GLN A 112 -3.66 6.88 -2.68
CA GLN A 112 -4.23 7.27 -3.96
C GLN A 112 -5.75 7.06 -3.90
N GLU A 113 -6.54 7.97 -4.47
CA GLU A 113 -7.97 7.75 -4.69
C GLU A 113 -8.19 6.52 -5.58
N PHE A 114 -9.29 5.79 -5.34
CA PHE A 114 -9.55 4.48 -5.93
C PHE A 114 -9.50 4.49 -7.47
N ASP A 115 -10.12 5.46 -8.11
CA ASP A 115 -10.15 5.59 -9.58
C ASP A 115 -8.79 5.89 -10.20
N GLY A 116 -7.85 6.40 -9.40
CA GLY A 116 -6.47 6.66 -9.77
C GLY A 116 -5.50 5.48 -9.60
N LEU A 117 -5.90 4.39 -8.91
CA LEU A 117 -4.99 3.29 -8.56
C LEU A 117 -4.40 2.59 -9.80
N ILE A 118 -5.24 2.09 -10.71
CA ILE A 118 -4.77 1.40 -11.92
C ILE A 118 -3.98 2.35 -12.85
N PRO A 119 -4.45 3.57 -13.14
CA PRO A 119 -3.66 4.55 -13.89
C PRO A 119 -2.27 4.82 -13.30
N ALA A 120 -2.18 5.02 -11.99
CA ALA A 120 -0.92 5.30 -11.29
C ALA A 120 0.04 4.08 -11.29
N LEU A 121 -0.49 2.85 -11.15
CA LEU A 121 0.28 1.62 -11.30
C LEU A 121 0.92 1.52 -12.69
N LYS A 122 0.15 1.82 -13.74
CA LYS A 122 0.63 1.78 -15.14
C LYS A 122 1.78 2.76 -15.40
N VAL A 123 1.76 3.94 -14.78
CA VAL A 123 2.83 4.93 -14.90
C VAL A 123 3.93 4.78 -13.83
N ARG A 124 3.98 3.65 -13.12
CA ARG A 124 5.02 3.28 -12.17
C ARG A 124 5.11 4.19 -10.92
N LYS A 125 4.00 4.81 -10.51
CA LYS A 125 3.96 5.55 -9.22
C LYS A 125 4.21 4.59 -8.05
N PHE A 126 3.73 3.35 -8.16
CA PHE A 126 3.97 2.24 -7.24
C PHE A 126 4.13 0.92 -8.02
N ASP A 127 4.51 -0.15 -7.34
CA ASP A 127 4.85 -1.44 -7.94
C ASP A 127 3.68 -2.42 -7.89
N ALA A 128 2.82 -2.28 -6.90
CA ALA A 128 1.61 -3.08 -6.71
C ALA A 128 0.47 -2.20 -6.19
N VAL A 129 -0.76 -2.67 -6.33
CA VAL A 129 -1.97 -2.12 -5.68
C VAL A 129 -2.54 -3.18 -4.76
N LEU A 130 -2.66 -2.86 -3.47
CA LEU A 130 -3.34 -3.65 -2.46
C LEU A 130 -4.39 -2.77 -1.80
N SER A 131 -5.61 -2.83 -2.30
CA SER A 131 -6.70 -1.90 -1.99
C SER A 131 -8.05 -2.49 -2.37
N SER A 132 -8.38 -3.67 -1.87
CA SER A 132 -9.68 -4.35 -2.11
C SER A 132 -10.06 -4.44 -3.60
N LEU A 133 -9.07 -4.58 -4.48
CA LEU A 133 -9.27 -4.51 -5.92
C LEU A 133 -9.70 -5.87 -6.49
N SER A 134 -10.99 -6.03 -6.84
CA SER A 134 -11.54 -7.28 -7.37
C SER A 134 -10.88 -7.71 -8.67
N ILE A 135 -10.57 -8.99 -8.79
CA ILE A 135 -10.04 -9.63 -9.99
C ILE A 135 -11.19 -9.81 -10.98
N THR A 136 -11.25 -8.98 -12.01
CA THR A 136 -12.30 -9.04 -13.02
C THR A 136 -11.74 -9.21 -14.43
N PRO A 137 -12.49 -9.84 -15.38
CA PRO A 137 -12.06 -9.94 -16.77
C PRO A 137 -11.73 -8.58 -17.41
N GLU A 138 -12.43 -7.52 -17.03
CA GLU A 138 -12.16 -6.18 -17.54
C GLU A 138 -10.82 -5.62 -17.06
N ARG A 139 -10.54 -5.71 -15.76
CA ARG A 139 -9.28 -5.23 -15.18
C ARG A 139 -8.08 -6.03 -15.68
N LEU A 140 -8.26 -7.35 -15.90
CA LEU A 140 -7.24 -8.23 -16.46
C LEU A 140 -6.77 -7.84 -17.88
N LYS A 141 -7.53 -7.04 -18.62
CA LYS A 141 -7.06 -6.47 -19.89
C LYS A 141 -5.92 -5.45 -19.71
N SER A 142 -5.90 -4.76 -18.57
CA SER A 142 -5.00 -3.61 -18.30
C SER A 142 -3.89 -3.90 -17.31
N VAL A 143 -4.11 -4.81 -16.37
CA VAL A 143 -3.17 -5.20 -15.30
C VAL A 143 -3.20 -6.72 -15.12
N ASP A 144 -2.22 -7.27 -14.42
CA ASP A 144 -2.25 -8.65 -13.93
C ASP A 144 -2.53 -8.64 -12.43
N PHE A 145 -2.97 -9.78 -11.92
CA PHE A 145 -3.29 -9.96 -10.51
C PHE A 145 -2.56 -11.17 -9.93
N THR A 146 -2.40 -11.13 -8.63
CA THR A 146 -2.13 -12.33 -7.82
C THR A 146 -3.37 -13.21 -7.75
N LYS A 147 -3.27 -14.36 -7.08
CA LYS A 147 -4.46 -15.04 -6.54
C LYS A 147 -5.19 -14.10 -5.56
N LYS A 148 -6.46 -14.40 -5.27
CA LYS A 148 -7.22 -13.62 -4.29
C LYS A 148 -6.56 -13.68 -2.91
N TYR A 149 -6.72 -12.62 -2.12
CA TYR A 149 -6.39 -12.63 -0.69
C TYR A 149 -7.64 -12.52 0.20
N TYR A 150 -8.79 -12.15 -0.35
CA TYR A 150 -10.10 -12.32 0.29
C TYR A 150 -11.24 -12.36 -0.73
N HIS A 151 -12.46 -12.73 -0.29
CA HIS A 151 -13.68 -12.67 -1.09
C HIS A 151 -14.90 -12.38 -0.20
N THR A 152 -15.68 -11.37 -0.58
CA THR A 152 -16.95 -11.00 0.04
C THR A 152 -17.95 -10.63 -1.04
N PRO A 153 -19.28 -10.91 -0.85
CA PRO A 153 -20.28 -10.54 -1.84
C PRO A 153 -20.57 -9.03 -1.80
N ALA A 154 -21.16 -8.53 -2.89
CA ALA A 154 -21.78 -7.21 -2.90
C ALA A 154 -23.25 -7.28 -2.50
N LYS A 155 -23.75 -6.18 -1.90
CA LYS A 155 -25.14 -6.05 -1.48
C LYS A 155 -25.62 -4.60 -1.58
N LEU A 156 -26.94 -4.44 -1.60
CA LEU A 156 -27.55 -3.12 -1.45
C LEU A 156 -27.74 -2.78 0.04
N ALA A 157 -27.59 -1.49 0.36
CA ALA A 157 -28.07 -0.94 1.63
C ALA A 157 -29.06 0.19 1.35
N MET A 158 -30.18 0.18 2.10
CA MET A 158 -31.26 1.15 2.05
C MET A 158 -31.84 1.38 3.45
N LYS A 159 -32.83 2.27 3.57
CA LYS A 159 -33.60 2.43 4.82
C LYS A 159 -34.17 1.10 5.27
N ALA A 160 -34.06 0.81 6.55
CA ALA A 160 -34.58 -0.41 7.17
C ALA A 160 -36.10 -0.54 6.91
N GLY A 161 -36.56 -1.77 6.67
CA GLY A 161 -37.93 -2.05 6.28
C GLY A 161 -38.22 -1.94 4.79
N THR A 162 -37.26 -1.49 3.96
CA THR A 162 -37.38 -1.57 2.51
C THR A 162 -37.25 -3.03 2.06
N VAL A 163 -38.16 -3.49 1.22
CA VAL A 163 -38.15 -4.82 0.61
C VAL A 163 -37.76 -4.69 -0.86
N ILE A 164 -36.73 -5.42 -1.27
CA ILE A 164 -36.27 -5.50 -2.66
C ILE A 164 -36.31 -6.98 -3.06
N ASN A 165 -37.27 -7.33 -3.92
CA ASN A 165 -37.42 -8.66 -4.49
C ASN A 165 -36.79 -8.77 -5.87
N ASP A 166 -37.05 -7.76 -6.73
CA ASP A 166 -36.42 -7.59 -8.04
C ASP A 166 -35.79 -6.20 -8.11
N PRO A 167 -34.44 -6.10 -7.96
CA PRO A 167 -33.76 -4.82 -7.96
C PRO A 167 -34.02 -3.96 -9.21
N LEU A 168 -34.20 -4.56 -10.40
CA LEU A 168 -34.42 -3.81 -11.64
C LEU A 168 -35.81 -3.15 -11.71
N THR A 169 -36.75 -3.73 -11.03
CA THR A 169 -38.13 -3.19 -10.92
C THR A 169 -38.22 -2.26 -9.70
N ASP A 170 -37.81 -2.71 -8.54
CA ASP A 170 -38.02 -2.06 -7.24
C ASP A 170 -37.19 -0.79 -7.06
N LEU A 171 -36.03 -0.68 -7.75
CA LEU A 171 -35.18 0.50 -7.75
C LEU A 171 -35.47 1.49 -8.90
N LYS A 172 -36.42 1.20 -9.78
CA LYS A 172 -36.73 2.10 -10.90
C LYS A 172 -37.12 3.50 -10.42
N GLY A 173 -36.45 4.52 -10.98
CA GLY A 173 -36.61 5.91 -10.57
C GLY A 173 -35.93 6.30 -9.27
N LYS A 174 -35.21 5.37 -8.59
CA LYS A 174 -34.41 5.63 -7.40
C LYS A 174 -32.96 5.99 -7.77
N LYS A 175 -32.28 6.63 -6.83
CA LYS A 175 -30.86 6.99 -6.91
C LYS A 175 -30.02 5.98 -6.18
N VAL A 176 -29.10 5.34 -6.89
CA VAL A 176 -28.12 4.41 -6.33
C VAL A 176 -26.74 5.05 -6.34
N GLY A 177 -26.18 5.29 -5.15
CA GLY A 177 -24.82 5.79 -4.96
C GLY A 177 -23.80 4.67 -5.07
N VAL A 178 -22.71 4.91 -5.81
CA VAL A 178 -21.60 3.98 -5.97
C VAL A 178 -20.26 4.72 -6.01
N GLN A 179 -19.20 4.05 -5.59
CA GLN A 179 -17.86 4.58 -5.75
C GLN A 179 -17.44 4.48 -7.23
N ARG A 180 -16.94 5.59 -7.79
CA ARG A 180 -16.49 5.73 -9.18
C ARG A 180 -15.38 4.71 -9.52
N SER A 181 -15.43 4.13 -10.72
CA SER A 181 -14.48 3.15 -11.23
C SER A 181 -14.43 1.83 -10.46
N SER A 182 -15.34 1.64 -9.49
CA SER A 182 -15.52 0.36 -8.81
C SER A 182 -16.24 -0.66 -9.70
N ILE A 183 -16.26 -1.92 -9.27
CA ILE A 183 -17.08 -2.96 -9.89
C ILE A 183 -18.57 -2.67 -9.73
N TYR A 184 -18.95 -1.96 -8.67
CA TYR A 184 -20.31 -1.52 -8.37
C TYR A 184 -20.77 -0.44 -9.34
N ASP A 185 -19.91 0.54 -9.65
CA ASP A 185 -20.16 1.56 -10.68
C ASP A 185 -20.35 0.91 -12.05
N ARG A 186 -19.48 -0.05 -12.39
CA ARG A 186 -19.61 -0.76 -13.66
C ARG A 186 -20.95 -1.52 -13.74
N TYR A 187 -21.30 -2.28 -12.71
CA TYR A 187 -22.58 -3.00 -12.67
C TYR A 187 -23.75 -2.05 -12.73
N ALA A 188 -23.74 -0.99 -11.95
CA ALA A 188 -24.80 0.01 -11.95
C ALA A 188 -24.93 0.70 -13.33
N THR A 189 -23.84 0.97 -14.01
CA THR A 189 -23.83 1.57 -15.35
C THR A 189 -24.38 0.63 -16.41
N GLU A 190 -23.98 -0.64 -16.39
CA GLU A 190 -24.33 -1.61 -17.43
C GLU A 190 -25.71 -2.27 -17.19
N VAL A 191 -26.17 -2.33 -15.93
CA VAL A 191 -27.37 -3.07 -15.54
C VAL A 191 -28.46 -2.16 -14.96
N PHE A 192 -28.13 -1.29 -14.01
CA PHE A 192 -29.12 -0.45 -13.35
C PHE A 192 -29.56 0.74 -14.21
N ALA A 193 -28.64 1.45 -14.81
CA ALA A 193 -28.98 2.65 -15.62
C ALA A 193 -29.89 2.33 -16.78
N PRO A 194 -29.71 1.25 -17.57
CA PRO A 194 -30.67 0.87 -18.63
C PRO A 194 -32.07 0.51 -18.12
N ALA A 195 -32.20 0.07 -16.86
CA ALA A 195 -33.46 -0.24 -16.21
C ALA A 195 -34.18 1.02 -15.67
N GLY A 196 -33.61 2.22 -15.86
CA GLY A 196 -34.19 3.49 -15.39
C GLY A 196 -33.88 3.83 -13.94
N ILE A 197 -32.77 3.27 -13.40
CA ILE A 197 -32.24 3.57 -12.06
C ILE A 197 -31.15 4.64 -12.22
N GLU A 198 -31.24 5.73 -11.44
CA GLU A 198 -30.27 6.81 -11.51
C GLU A 198 -28.97 6.39 -10.76
N VAL A 199 -27.81 6.45 -11.42
CA VAL A 199 -26.51 6.11 -10.85
C VAL A 199 -25.74 7.36 -10.47
N VAL A 200 -25.51 7.55 -9.17
CA VAL A 200 -24.75 8.69 -8.62
C VAL A 200 -23.35 8.22 -8.19
N ARG A 201 -22.32 8.89 -8.71
CA ARG A 201 -20.91 8.48 -8.56
C ARG A 201 -20.16 9.39 -7.62
N TYR A 202 -19.40 8.80 -6.70
CA TYR A 202 -18.61 9.49 -5.69
C TYR A 202 -17.13 9.11 -5.79
N GLY A 203 -16.25 9.93 -5.22
CA GLY A 203 -14.81 9.65 -5.14
C GLY A 203 -14.50 8.47 -4.22
N SER A 204 -15.20 8.39 -3.08
CA SER A 204 -15.04 7.32 -2.10
C SER A 204 -16.38 6.72 -1.69
N GLN A 205 -16.34 5.50 -1.14
CA GLN A 205 -17.55 4.87 -0.57
C GLN A 205 -18.04 5.59 0.69
N ASN A 206 -17.16 6.23 1.44
CA ASN A 206 -17.55 7.05 2.60
C ASN A 206 -18.44 8.24 2.20
N GLU A 207 -18.15 8.89 1.06
CA GLU A 207 -19.02 9.95 0.54
C GLU A 207 -20.40 9.42 0.15
N VAL A 208 -20.49 8.20 -0.42
CA VAL A 208 -21.76 7.55 -0.69
C VAL A 208 -22.56 7.36 0.61
N PHE A 209 -21.92 6.89 1.68
CA PHE A 209 -22.58 6.69 2.97
C PHE A 209 -23.10 8.00 3.58
N LEU A 210 -22.35 9.09 3.46
CA LEU A 210 -22.82 10.42 3.89
C LEU A 210 -24.06 10.86 3.13
N ASP A 211 -24.12 10.62 1.83
CA ASP A 211 -25.24 11.00 1.00
C ASP A 211 -26.44 10.07 1.19
N LEU A 212 -26.20 8.78 1.45
CA LEU A 212 -27.25 7.83 1.81
C LEU A 212 -27.90 8.21 3.15
N ALA A 213 -27.11 8.50 4.17
CA ALA A 213 -27.60 8.95 5.49
C ALA A 213 -28.41 10.25 5.39
N ALA A 214 -27.97 11.18 4.53
CA ALA A 214 -28.65 12.45 4.27
C ALA A 214 -29.87 12.33 3.34
N GLY A 215 -30.16 11.15 2.77
CA GLY A 215 -31.28 10.93 1.85
C GLY A 215 -31.09 11.56 0.46
N ARG A 216 -29.83 11.87 0.07
CA ARG A 216 -29.52 12.39 -1.28
C ARG A 216 -29.44 11.27 -2.32
N VAL A 217 -29.16 10.04 -1.88
CA VAL A 217 -29.36 8.80 -2.63
C VAL A 217 -30.28 7.87 -1.85
N ASP A 218 -30.99 6.97 -2.54
CA ASP A 218 -31.94 6.03 -1.93
C ASP A 218 -31.29 4.73 -1.49
N ALA A 219 -30.22 4.34 -2.19
CA ALA A 219 -29.50 3.10 -1.97
C ALA A 219 -28.01 3.26 -2.25
N THR A 220 -27.21 2.33 -1.74
CA THR A 220 -25.85 2.08 -2.23
C THR A 220 -25.68 0.62 -2.60
N LEU A 221 -24.85 0.34 -3.61
CA LEU A 221 -24.36 -0.99 -3.93
C LEU A 221 -22.86 -1.02 -3.61
N ALA A 222 -22.44 -1.85 -2.69
CA ALA A 222 -21.03 -1.99 -2.28
C ALA A 222 -20.74 -3.36 -1.69
N ASP A 223 -19.49 -3.59 -1.25
CA ASP A 223 -19.09 -4.76 -0.49
C ASP A 223 -19.89 -4.88 0.82
N VAL A 224 -20.39 -6.09 1.11
CA VAL A 224 -21.24 -6.34 2.28
C VAL A 224 -20.56 -5.98 3.59
N VAL A 225 -19.25 -6.27 3.70
CA VAL A 225 -18.48 -6.00 4.93
C VAL A 225 -18.20 -4.52 5.06
N ASN A 226 -17.88 -3.84 3.97
CA ASN A 226 -17.70 -2.40 3.98
C ASN A 226 -18.99 -1.66 4.34
N ILE A 227 -20.14 -2.12 3.84
CA ILE A 227 -21.45 -1.55 4.26
C ILE A 227 -21.68 -1.79 5.75
N ASP A 228 -21.44 -3.01 6.24
CA ASP A 228 -21.71 -3.37 7.63
C ASP A 228 -20.80 -2.60 8.60
N ASP A 229 -19.49 -2.69 8.42
CA ASP A 229 -18.52 -2.08 9.33
C ASP A 229 -18.35 -0.56 9.08
N GLY A 230 -18.36 -0.13 7.82
CA GLY A 230 -18.14 1.27 7.46
C GLY A 230 -19.39 2.14 7.63
N PHE A 231 -20.59 1.55 7.69
CA PHE A 231 -21.82 2.30 7.75
C PHE A 231 -22.82 1.78 8.78
N LEU A 232 -23.33 0.54 8.66
CA LEU A 232 -24.45 0.07 9.48
C LEU A 232 -24.15 0.05 10.97
N LYS A 233 -22.91 -0.23 11.35
CA LYS A 233 -22.43 -0.22 12.76
C LYS A 233 -22.12 1.19 13.28
N THR A 234 -22.21 2.22 12.44
CA THR A 234 -21.99 3.61 12.85
C THR A 234 -23.29 4.32 13.23
N ASP A 235 -23.21 5.49 13.88
CA ASP A 235 -24.40 6.29 14.19
C ASP A 235 -25.14 6.73 12.92
N ALA A 236 -24.43 7.00 11.80
CA ALA A 236 -25.01 7.39 10.53
C ALA A 236 -25.80 6.26 9.87
N GLY A 237 -25.44 5.01 10.13
CA GLY A 237 -26.14 3.83 9.60
C GLY A 237 -27.38 3.41 10.37
N LYS A 238 -27.69 4.06 11.50
CA LYS A 238 -28.92 3.76 12.25
C LYS A 238 -30.17 3.97 11.39
N GLY A 239 -31.02 2.95 11.33
CA GLY A 239 -32.23 2.99 10.48
C GLY A 239 -31.99 2.59 9.02
N PHE A 240 -30.81 2.03 8.71
CA PHE A 240 -30.50 1.39 7.44
C PHE A 240 -30.28 -0.11 7.61
N ALA A 241 -30.37 -0.87 6.54
CA ALA A 241 -30.16 -2.31 6.53
C ALA A 241 -29.66 -2.79 5.17
N LEU A 242 -29.04 -3.95 5.14
CA LEU A 242 -28.81 -4.71 3.91
C LEU A 242 -30.13 -5.20 3.36
N VAL A 243 -30.33 -5.06 2.05
CA VAL A 243 -31.56 -5.44 1.36
C VAL A 243 -31.27 -6.14 0.03
N GLY A 244 -32.28 -6.88 -0.47
CA GLY A 244 -32.21 -7.54 -1.77
C GLY A 244 -31.26 -8.75 -1.80
N PRO A 245 -30.97 -9.26 -3.00
CA PRO A 245 -30.13 -10.42 -3.20
C PRO A 245 -28.64 -10.10 -2.96
N ASP A 246 -27.84 -11.16 -2.84
CA ASP A 246 -26.39 -11.05 -2.97
C ASP A 246 -25.99 -10.92 -4.45
N TYR A 247 -25.00 -10.08 -4.72
CA TYR A 247 -24.45 -9.87 -6.06
C TYR A 247 -23.10 -10.59 -6.15
N ASN A 248 -23.07 -11.66 -6.95
CA ASN A 248 -21.91 -12.55 -7.06
C ASN A 248 -21.58 -12.99 -8.50
N ASP A 249 -22.22 -12.37 -9.52
CA ASP A 249 -21.88 -12.65 -10.93
C ASP A 249 -20.40 -12.29 -11.20
N THR A 250 -19.59 -13.33 -11.44
CA THR A 250 -18.13 -13.17 -11.63
C THR A 250 -17.75 -12.28 -12.82
N LYS A 251 -18.65 -12.12 -13.80
CA LYS A 251 -18.48 -11.18 -14.91
C LYS A 251 -18.29 -9.75 -14.41
N TYR A 252 -19.03 -9.37 -13.36
CA TYR A 252 -19.01 -8.03 -12.79
C TYR A 252 -18.18 -7.95 -11.50
N PHE A 253 -18.40 -8.87 -10.58
CA PHE A 253 -17.85 -8.78 -9.22
C PHE A 253 -16.53 -9.54 -9.07
N GLY A 254 -16.17 -10.41 -10.06
CA GLY A 254 -14.91 -11.14 -10.08
C GLY A 254 -14.85 -12.29 -9.09
N ASP A 255 -13.65 -12.87 -8.91
CA ASP A 255 -13.40 -14.04 -8.08
C ASP A 255 -12.76 -13.69 -6.71
N GLY A 256 -12.97 -12.47 -6.24
CA GLY A 256 -12.38 -11.94 -5.00
C GLY A 256 -11.39 -10.83 -5.26
N ALA A 257 -10.85 -10.26 -4.19
CA ALA A 257 -9.86 -9.19 -4.22
C ALA A 257 -8.44 -9.78 -4.36
N GLY A 258 -7.67 -9.23 -5.29
CA GLY A 258 -6.28 -9.59 -5.52
C GLY A 258 -5.37 -8.38 -5.52
N ILE A 259 -4.07 -8.62 -5.46
CA ILE A 259 -3.06 -7.58 -5.56
C ILE A 259 -2.78 -7.35 -7.05
N ALA A 260 -3.04 -6.13 -7.53
CA ALA A 260 -2.78 -5.81 -8.93
C ALA A 260 -1.32 -5.41 -9.14
N VAL A 261 -0.74 -5.92 -10.22
CA VAL A 261 0.60 -5.57 -10.72
C VAL A 261 0.51 -5.12 -12.17
N ARG A 262 1.54 -4.47 -12.68
CA ARG A 262 1.56 -4.07 -14.09
C ARG A 262 1.38 -5.27 -15.00
N LYS A 263 0.74 -5.05 -16.13
CA LYS A 263 0.56 -6.10 -17.15
C LYS A 263 1.91 -6.68 -17.57
N GLY A 264 2.05 -8.00 -17.50
CA GLY A 264 3.27 -8.74 -17.78
C GLY A 264 4.28 -8.84 -16.64
N ASP A 265 4.05 -8.20 -15.48
CA ASP A 265 4.94 -8.25 -14.31
C ASP A 265 4.70 -9.52 -13.48
N LYS A 266 4.96 -10.66 -14.10
CA LYS A 266 4.77 -11.97 -13.45
C LYS A 266 5.67 -12.15 -12.24
N ALA A 267 6.91 -11.62 -12.30
CA ALA A 267 7.86 -11.76 -11.20
C ALA A 267 7.32 -11.17 -9.89
N THR A 268 6.74 -9.96 -9.96
CA THR A 268 6.12 -9.33 -8.79
C THR A 268 4.87 -10.09 -8.34
N ALA A 269 4.01 -10.52 -9.27
CA ALA A 269 2.83 -11.32 -8.94
C ALA A 269 3.19 -12.64 -8.27
N ASP A 270 4.23 -13.34 -8.76
CA ASP A 270 4.67 -14.63 -8.23
C ASP A 270 5.29 -14.49 -6.83
N LYS A 271 6.06 -13.40 -6.56
CA LYS A 271 6.54 -13.08 -5.21
C LYS A 271 5.37 -12.93 -4.23
N PHE A 272 4.35 -12.15 -4.58
CA PHE A 272 3.15 -12.00 -3.74
C PHE A 272 2.38 -13.31 -3.59
N ASN A 273 2.22 -14.09 -4.65
CA ASN A 273 1.53 -15.39 -4.61
C ASN A 273 2.20 -16.37 -3.64
N ALA A 274 3.54 -16.44 -3.68
CA ALA A 274 4.31 -17.27 -2.74
C ALA A 274 4.13 -16.78 -1.29
N ALA A 275 4.16 -15.46 -1.09
CA ALA A 275 3.96 -14.87 0.23
C ALA A 275 2.52 -15.09 0.76
N ILE A 276 1.48 -14.98 -0.10
CA ILE A 276 0.09 -15.30 0.28
C ILE A 276 0.00 -16.75 0.76
N ASP A 277 0.60 -17.70 0.02
CA ASP A 277 0.59 -19.11 0.42
C ASP A 277 1.33 -19.33 1.75
N ALA A 278 2.48 -18.69 1.93
CA ALA A 278 3.29 -18.82 3.14
C ALA A 278 2.59 -18.25 4.39
N ILE A 279 2.01 -17.04 4.32
CA ILE A 279 1.29 -16.46 5.47
C ILE A 279 0.02 -17.25 5.81
N ARG A 280 -0.62 -17.87 4.80
CA ARG A 280 -1.77 -18.77 5.05
C ARG A 280 -1.33 -20.06 5.72
N ALA A 281 -0.27 -20.69 5.23
CA ALA A 281 0.26 -21.94 5.79
C ALA A 281 0.79 -21.76 7.23
N SER A 282 1.45 -20.62 7.52
CA SER A 282 1.99 -20.32 8.86
C SER A 282 0.94 -19.86 9.87
N GLY A 283 -0.29 -19.56 9.45
CA GLY A 283 -1.33 -19.00 10.31
C GLY A 283 -1.26 -17.47 10.49
N LYS A 284 -0.25 -16.79 9.93
CA LYS A 284 -0.16 -15.30 9.96
C LYS A 284 -1.39 -14.65 9.33
N TYR A 285 -1.88 -15.21 8.22
CA TYR A 285 -3.10 -14.72 7.58
C TYR A 285 -4.29 -14.75 8.54
N LYS A 286 -4.50 -15.88 9.22
CA LYS A 286 -5.58 -16.04 10.21
C LYS A 286 -5.42 -15.06 11.36
N ALA A 287 -4.21 -14.85 11.86
CA ALA A 287 -3.96 -13.89 12.95
C ALA A 287 -4.30 -12.45 12.54
N VAL A 288 -4.09 -12.06 11.28
CA VAL A 288 -4.53 -10.77 10.75
C VAL A 288 -6.05 -10.75 10.57
N GLN A 289 -6.62 -11.78 9.93
CA GLN A 289 -8.06 -11.89 9.69
C GLN A 289 -8.88 -11.73 10.99
N ASP A 290 -8.49 -12.44 12.05
CA ASP A 290 -9.24 -12.50 13.31
C ASP A 290 -9.27 -11.14 14.07
N LYS A 291 -8.46 -10.14 13.66
CA LYS A 291 -8.54 -8.77 14.17
C LYS A 291 -9.75 -8.01 13.60
N TYR A 292 -10.20 -8.37 12.42
CA TYR A 292 -11.20 -7.63 11.65
C TYR A 292 -12.50 -8.40 11.46
N PHE A 293 -12.44 -9.75 11.35
CA PHE A 293 -13.56 -10.57 10.96
C PHE A 293 -13.74 -11.75 11.89
N THR A 294 -14.99 -12.08 12.20
CA THR A 294 -15.38 -13.27 12.98
C THR A 294 -15.64 -14.49 12.10
N PHE A 295 -15.45 -14.37 10.80
CA PHE A 295 -15.66 -15.41 9.80
C PHE A 295 -14.45 -15.54 8.87
N ASN A 296 -14.38 -16.62 8.09
CA ASN A 296 -13.32 -16.82 7.09
C ASN A 296 -13.55 -15.92 5.88
N VAL A 297 -12.84 -14.78 5.83
CA VAL A 297 -12.97 -13.80 4.73
C VAL A 297 -12.27 -14.28 3.44
N TYR A 298 -11.33 -15.21 3.54
CA TYR A 298 -10.68 -15.79 2.35
C TYR A 298 -11.68 -16.57 1.48
N GLY A 299 -12.66 -17.20 2.14
CA GLY A 299 -13.57 -18.15 1.52
C GLY A 299 -12.89 -19.51 1.25
N GLU A 300 -13.60 -20.39 0.54
CA GLU A 300 -13.08 -21.68 0.08
C GLU A 300 -12.37 -21.57 -1.27
#